data_afdb000b274989e37c114ce308dd7ead
#
_entry.id   afdb000b274989e37c114ce308dd7ead
#
_cell.length_a   1.000
_cell.length_b   1.000
_cell.length_c   1.000
_cell.angle_alpha   90.00
_cell.angle_beta   90.00
_cell.angle_gamma   90.00
#
_symmetry.space_group_name_H-M   'P 1'
#
loop_
_entity.id
_entity.type
_entity.pdbx_description
1 polymer ?
#
loop_
_entity_poly.entity_id
_entity_poly.type
_entity_poly.pdbx_seq_one_letter_code
_entity_poly.pdbx_strand_id
1 'polypeptide(L)'
;MSEEDNKRRAEQAIAGLNATLGRRMVQPAKRLAESTPVVSTTFPALDGALGLGGIPRGHLTEIVGRPTSGKVTLALKVLATIQQGGESVAYLDLSATFNPDYAVRCGLNLDALWVVRPVPYALAWTILTDLVLDGGVGGIILHVPLEAFAQPDFLVTARQTFPRLQTALRRSSCVLLGLTPLHEPGHDLRACYPSGYVLLQLATVRLWVQKEKWLYKHHDIKGYQSRVTVAKNKLAQAGQTATIAVTFNGTVQGDGT
;
A
#
# COMPACT_ATOMS: atom_id res chain seq x y z
N MET A 1 12.79 -32.53 35.04
CA MET A 1 11.65 -32.17 34.16
C MET A 1 12.29 -31.78 32.85
N SER A 2 12.07 -32.58 31.80
CA SER A 2 12.77 -32.38 30.52
C SER A 2 12.19 -31.20 29.74
N GLU A 3 12.97 -30.63 28.85
CA GLU A 3 12.54 -29.54 27.95
C GLU A 3 11.33 -29.96 27.10
N GLU A 4 11.26 -31.24 26.73
CA GLU A 4 10.13 -31.86 26.02
C GLU A 4 8.85 -31.90 26.87
N ASP A 5 8.94 -32.17 28.18
CA ASP A 5 7.77 -32.17 29.07
C ASP A 5 7.18 -30.78 29.24
N ASN A 6 8.04 -29.74 29.29
CA ASN A 6 7.59 -28.35 29.34
C ASN A 6 6.92 -27.91 28.05
N LYS A 7 7.46 -28.29 26.89
CA LYS A 7 6.89 -28.00 25.58
C LYS A 7 5.52 -28.65 25.41
N ARG A 8 5.38 -29.93 25.80
CA ARG A 8 4.12 -30.69 25.72
C ARG A 8 3.02 -30.09 26.61
N ARG A 9 3.37 -29.61 27.81
CA ARG A 9 2.46 -28.91 28.72
C ARG A 9 2.00 -27.58 28.14
N ALA A 10 2.90 -26.80 27.54
CA ALA A 10 2.57 -25.56 26.90
C ALA A 10 1.61 -25.79 25.71
N GLU A 11 1.85 -26.81 24.88
CA GLU A 11 0.99 -27.14 23.73
C GLU A 11 -0.41 -27.57 24.19
N GLN A 12 -0.52 -28.37 25.29
CA GLN A 12 -1.80 -28.75 25.87
C GLN A 12 -2.57 -27.54 26.44
N ALA A 13 -1.88 -26.63 27.14
CA ALA A 13 -2.49 -25.41 27.67
C ALA A 13 -2.99 -24.49 26.54
N ILE A 14 -2.22 -24.35 25.47
CA ILE A 14 -2.59 -23.59 24.27
C ILE A 14 -3.81 -24.21 23.58
N ALA A 15 -3.85 -25.54 23.45
CA ALA A 15 -4.98 -26.23 22.86
C ALA A 15 -6.27 -26.04 23.69
N GLY A 16 -6.17 -26.12 25.02
CA GLY A 16 -7.28 -25.84 25.94
C GLY A 16 -7.81 -24.41 25.84
N LEU A 17 -6.92 -23.41 25.81
CA LEU A 17 -7.28 -22.01 25.63
C LEU A 17 -7.98 -21.76 24.29
N ASN A 18 -7.48 -22.32 23.20
CA ASN A 18 -8.06 -22.16 21.87
C ASN A 18 -9.43 -22.85 21.76
N ALA A 19 -9.63 -23.99 22.44
CA ALA A 19 -10.91 -24.67 22.49
C ALA A 19 -11.98 -23.87 23.26
N THR A 20 -11.58 -23.28 24.40
CA THR A 20 -12.49 -22.49 25.26
C THR A 20 -12.89 -21.15 24.61
N LEU A 21 -11.95 -20.50 23.92
CA LEU A 21 -12.15 -19.19 23.31
C LEU A 21 -12.72 -19.23 21.89
N GLY A 22 -12.92 -20.43 21.32
CA GLY A 22 -13.51 -20.64 19.98
C GLY A 22 -12.70 -20.06 18.82
N ARG A 23 -11.43 -19.66 19.06
CA ARG A 23 -10.52 -19.05 18.06
C ARG A 23 -9.10 -19.53 18.34
N ARG A 24 -8.26 -19.54 17.30
CA ARG A 24 -6.80 -19.71 17.48
C ARG A 24 -6.21 -18.38 18.02
N MET A 25 -6.49 -18.04 19.27
CA MET A 25 -5.99 -16.81 19.91
C MET A 25 -4.52 -16.93 20.33
N VAL A 26 -4.08 -18.16 20.61
CA VAL A 26 -2.68 -18.45 20.97
C VAL A 26 -2.09 -19.35 19.88
N GLN A 27 -1.01 -18.92 19.27
CA GLN A 27 -0.31 -19.66 18.23
C GLN A 27 1.20 -19.46 18.34
N PRO A 28 2.02 -20.42 17.90
CA PRO A 28 3.47 -20.27 17.88
C PRO A 28 3.90 -19.05 17.04
N ALA A 29 4.88 -18.30 17.54
CA ALA A 29 5.40 -17.12 16.83
C ALA A 29 5.90 -17.46 15.41
N LYS A 30 6.41 -18.69 15.20
CA LYS A 30 6.80 -19.18 13.88
C LYS A 30 5.67 -19.14 12.85
N ARG A 31 4.41 -19.38 13.25
CA ARG A 31 3.23 -19.27 12.36
C ARG A 31 2.86 -17.82 12.02
N LEU A 32 3.22 -16.87 12.90
CA LEU A 32 3.07 -15.44 12.60
C LEU A 32 4.13 -14.94 11.62
N ALA A 33 5.26 -15.63 11.54
CA ALA A 33 6.33 -15.37 10.59
C ALA A 33 6.09 -16.08 9.23
N GLU A 34 5.10 -16.98 9.14
CA GLU A 34 4.69 -17.59 7.87
C GLU A 34 4.15 -16.50 6.95
N SER A 35 4.75 -16.41 5.80
CA SER A 35 4.68 -15.36 4.77
C SER A 35 3.38 -14.55 4.73
N THR A 36 3.47 -13.26 5.04
CA THR A 36 2.42 -12.30 4.70
C THR A 36 2.15 -12.40 3.19
N PRO A 37 0.90 -12.67 2.76
CA PRO A 37 0.60 -12.71 1.33
C PRO A 37 0.94 -11.36 0.68
N VAL A 38 1.46 -11.38 -0.52
CA VAL A 38 1.91 -10.19 -1.24
C VAL A 38 1.28 -10.09 -2.63
N VAL A 39 1.30 -8.88 -3.18
CA VAL A 39 0.97 -8.58 -4.58
C VAL A 39 2.20 -8.03 -5.26
N SER A 40 2.60 -8.60 -6.40
CA SER A 40 3.72 -8.08 -7.19
C SER A 40 3.47 -6.65 -7.65
N THR A 41 4.49 -5.84 -7.60
CA THR A 41 4.47 -4.47 -8.13
C THR A 41 4.57 -4.41 -9.66
N THR A 42 4.81 -5.54 -10.33
CA THR A 42 5.21 -5.67 -11.73
C THR A 42 6.63 -5.14 -12.03
N PHE A 43 7.37 -4.78 -11.00
CA PHE A 43 8.78 -4.36 -11.10
C PHE A 43 9.64 -5.32 -10.25
N PRO A 44 10.28 -6.33 -10.85
CA PRO A 44 11.02 -7.36 -10.09
C PRO A 44 12.10 -6.79 -9.18
N ALA A 45 12.77 -5.72 -9.61
CA ALA A 45 13.77 -5.03 -8.79
C ALA A 45 13.16 -4.44 -7.51
N LEU A 46 11.95 -3.89 -7.59
CA LEU A 46 11.24 -3.36 -6.42
C LEU A 46 10.71 -4.47 -5.53
N ASP A 47 10.17 -5.53 -6.12
CA ASP A 47 9.70 -6.70 -5.37
C ASP A 47 10.85 -7.33 -4.56
N GLY A 48 12.04 -7.42 -5.15
CA GLY A 48 13.27 -7.84 -4.46
C GLY A 48 13.68 -6.87 -3.35
N ALA A 49 13.67 -5.55 -3.60
CA ALA A 49 14.04 -4.53 -2.61
C ALA A 49 13.07 -4.47 -1.41
N LEU A 50 11.80 -4.83 -1.61
CA LEU A 50 10.82 -4.98 -0.53
C LEU A 50 11.16 -6.15 0.43
N GLY A 51 11.94 -7.13 0.00
CA GLY A 51 12.34 -8.29 0.80
C GLY A 51 11.21 -9.27 1.11
N LEU A 52 10.00 -8.98 0.63
CA LEU A 52 8.79 -9.79 0.78
C LEU A 52 8.34 -10.40 -0.56
N GLY A 53 8.89 -9.91 -1.67
CA GLY A 53 8.49 -10.30 -3.02
C GLY A 53 7.29 -9.52 -3.57
N GLY A 54 6.89 -8.42 -2.91
CA GLY A 54 5.79 -7.54 -3.34
C GLY A 54 5.20 -6.70 -2.23
N ILE A 55 4.06 -6.07 -2.52
CA ILE A 55 3.29 -5.25 -1.57
C ILE A 55 2.50 -6.18 -0.63
N PRO A 56 2.63 -6.03 0.71
CA PRO A 56 1.97 -6.91 1.66
C PRO A 56 0.46 -6.68 1.71
N ARG A 57 -0.32 -7.75 1.64
CA ARG A 57 -1.77 -7.75 1.87
C ARG A 57 -2.08 -7.58 3.36
N GLY A 58 -3.23 -7.01 3.68
CA GLY A 58 -3.63 -6.79 5.07
C GLY A 58 -2.89 -5.64 5.76
N HIS A 59 -2.17 -4.83 5.01
CA HIS A 59 -1.35 -3.73 5.52
C HIS A 59 -1.50 -2.44 4.71
N LEU A 60 -1.21 -1.31 5.37
CA LEU A 60 -1.06 -0.03 4.69
C LEU A 60 0.38 0.10 4.16
N THR A 61 0.50 0.22 2.84
CA THR A 61 1.72 0.68 2.15
C THR A 61 1.52 2.11 1.70
N GLU A 62 2.36 3.01 2.18
CA GLU A 62 2.36 4.40 1.76
C GLU A 62 3.37 4.62 0.63
N ILE A 63 2.93 5.26 -0.45
CA ILE A 63 3.76 5.64 -1.59
C ILE A 63 3.83 7.16 -1.64
N VAL A 64 5.00 7.70 -1.35
CA VAL A 64 5.24 9.13 -1.28
C VAL A 64 6.15 9.60 -2.40
N GLY A 65 5.94 10.82 -2.85
CA GLY A 65 6.76 11.40 -3.90
C GLY A 65 6.18 12.70 -4.43
N ARG A 66 7.00 13.46 -5.13
CA ARG A 66 6.57 14.70 -5.80
C ARG A 66 5.54 14.41 -6.90
N PRO A 67 4.78 15.41 -7.34
CA PRO A 67 4.03 15.30 -8.60
C PRO A 67 4.93 14.73 -9.72
N THR A 68 4.37 13.90 -10.59
CA THR A 68 5.09 13.27 -11.72
C THR A 68 6.24 12.31 -11.34
N SER A 69 6.38 11.93 -10.07
CA SER A 69 7.42 10.96 -9.63
C SER A 69 7.17 9.52 -10.11
N GLY A 70 5.94 9.19 -10.54
CA GLY A 70 5.53 7.84 -10.89
C GLY A 70 4.78 7.08 -9.78
N LYS A 71 4.51 7.73 -8.63
CA LYS A 71 3.79 7.10 -7.50
C LYS A 71 2.40 6.59 -7.88
N VAL A 72 1.65 7.37 -8.68
CA VAL A 72 0.32 6.96 -9.16
C VAL A 72 0.42 5.77 -10.11
N THR A 73 1.39 5.79 -11.03
CA THR A 73 1.64 4.69 -11.96
C THR A 73 1.93 3.39 -11.21
N LEU A 74 2.82 3.45 -10.23
CA LEU A 74 3.16 2.28 -9.38
C LEU A 74 1.92 1.74 -8.68
N ALA A 75 1.11 2.60 -8.09
CA ALA A 75 -0.11 2.18 -7.39
C ALA A 75 -1.15 1.56 -8.35
N LEU A 76 -1.38 2.17 -9.53
CA LEU A 76 -2.29 1.63 -10.53
C LEU A 76 -1.83 0.27 -11.06
N LYS A 77 -0.52 0.07 -11.24
CA LYS A 77 0.04 -1.23 -11.64
C LYS A 77 -0.25 -2.31 -10.59
N VAL A 78 -0.09 -2.01 -9.30
CA VAL A 78 -0.44 -2.94 -8.21
C VAL A 78 -1.93 -3.28 -8.24
N LEU A 79 -2.83 -2.29 -8.42
CA LEU A 79 -4.27 -2.57 -8.56
C LEU A 79 -4.57 -3.41 -9.79
N ALA A 80 -3.91 -3.17 -10.92
CA ALA A 80 -4.08 -3.99 -12.13
C ALA A 80 -3.70 -5.45 -11.88
N THR A 81 -2.61 -5.70 -11.12
CA THR A 81 -2.22 -7.07 -10.72
C THR A 81 -3.29 -7.73 -9.83
N ILE A 82 -3.93 -6.97 -8.94
CA ILE A 82 -5.02 -7.47 -8.10
C ILE A 82 -6.24 -7.85 -8.96
N GLN A 83 -6.61 -7.01 -9.93
CA GLN A 83 -7.71 -7.30 -10.85
C GLN A 83 -7.44 -8.53 -11.73
N GLN A 84 -6.19 -8.76 -12.14
CA GLN A 84 -5.80 -9.98 -12.86
C GLN A 84 -6.04 -11.25 -12.03
N GLY A 85 -6.04 -11.13 -10.70
CA GLY A 85 -6.46 -12.17 -9.77
C GLY A 85 -7.98 -12.32 -9.63
N GLY A 86 -8.79 -11.58 -10.40
CA GLY A 86 -10.26 -11.63 -10.37
C GLY A 86 -10.91 -10.80 -9.27
N GLU A 87 -10.15 -9.94 -8.56
CA GLU A 87 -10.66 -9.14 -7.46
C GLU A 87 -11.06 -7.73 -7.95
N SER A 88 -12.16 -7.18 -7.42
CA SER A 88 -12.52 -5.77 -7.62
C SER A 88 -11.59 -4.86 -6.81
N VAL A 89 -11.40 -3.62 -7.28
CA VAL A 89 -10.54 -2.64 -6.63
C VAL A 89 -11.24 -1.28 -6.49
N ALA A 90 -10.76 -0.46 -5.56
CA ALA A 90 -11.33 0.88 -5.34
C ALA A 90 -10.25 1.97 -5.38
N TYR A 91 -10.66 3.16 -5.82
CA TYR A 91 -9.83 4.37 -5.84
C TYR A 91 -10.57 5.49 -5.11
N LEU A 92 -10.13 5.82 -3.90
CA LEU A 92 -10.64 6.96 -3.15
C LEU A 92 -9.88 8.21 -3.60
N ASP A 93 -10.51 8.99 -4.47
CA ASP A 93 -9.93 10.15 -5.14
C ASP A 93 -10.28 11.46 -4.42
N LEU A 94 -9.57 11.74 -3.32
CA LEU A 94 -9.72 13.00 -2.61
C LEU A 94 -9.09 14.17 -3.35
N SER A 95 -8.20 13.87 -4.29
CA SER A 95 -7.49 14.88 -5.10
C SER A 95 -8.27 15.33 -6.34
N ALA A 96 -9.35 14.63 -6.69
CA ALA A 96 -10.12 14.82 -7.93
C ALA A 96 -9.26 14.76 -9.20
N THR A 97 -8.17 13.99 -9.18
CA THR A 97 -7.20 13.89 -10.29
C THR A 97 -7.20 12.53 -10.99
N PHE A 98 -8.10 11.63 -10.63
CA PHE A 98 -8.19 10.32 -11.29
C PHE A 98 -8.47 10.48 -12.78
N ASN A 99 -7.64 9.84 -13.60
CA ASN A 99 -7.76 9.81 -15.05
C ASN A 99 -8.04 8.37 -15.51
N PRO A 100 -9.24 8.08 -16.02
CA PRO A 100 -9.64 6.73 -16.44
C PRO A 100 -8.82 6.22 -17.63
N ASP A 101 -8.48 7.06 -18.60
CA ASP A 101 -7.66 6.65 -19.76
C ASP A 101 -6.27 6.24 -19.33
N TYR A 102 -5.69 6.96 -18.36
CA TYR A 102 -4.40 6.59 -17.79
C TYR A 102 -4.46 5.30 -17.00
N ALA A 103 -5.55 5.07 -16.24
CA ALA A 103 -5.78 3.83 -15.51
C ALA A 103 -5.85 2.62 -16.46
N VAL A 104 -6.60 2.72 -17.57
CA VAL A 104 -6.66 1.69 -18.63
C VAL A 104 -5.26 1.42 -19.21
N ARG A 105 -4.50 2.47 -19.51
CA ARG A 105 -3.13 2.33 -20.02
C ARG A 105 -2.19 1.66 -19.00
N CYS A 106 -2.45 1.78 -17.71
CA CYS A 106 -1.75 1.05 -16.65
C CYS A 106 -2.19 -0.41 -16.50
N GLY A 107 -3.23 -0.83 -17.23
CA GLY A 107 -3.72 -2.21 -17.26
C GLY A 107 -4.97 -2.45 -16.41
N LEU A 108 -5.64 -1.40 -15.92
CA LEU A 108 -6.87 -1.53 -15.15
C LEU A 108 -8.09 -1.74 -16.06
N ASN A 109 -8.97 -2.63 -15.63
CA ASN A 109 -10.32 -2.76 -16.16
C ASN A 109 -11.25 -1.83 -15.37
N LEU A 110 -11.92 -0.91 -16.06
CA LEU A 110 -12.81 0.07 -15.44
C LEU A 110 -14.10 -0.57 -14.91
N ASP A 111 -14.57 -1.68 -15.48
CA ASP A 111 -15.77 -2.38 -15.01
C ASP A 111 -15.62 -3.02 -13.62
N ALA A 112 -14.37 -3.26 -13.20
CA ALA A 112 -14.02 -3.80 -11.89
C ALA A 112 -13.31 -2.76 -10.99
N LEU A 113 -13.46 -1.46 -11.30
CA LEU A 113 -12.87 -0.34 -10.55
C LEU A 113 -13.94 0.61 -10.03
N TRP A 114 -13.99 0.77 -8.72
CA TRP A 114 -14.86 1.74 -8.06
C TRP A 114 -14.08 3.03 -7.76
N VAL A 115 -14.56 4.17 -8.27
CA VAL A 115 -13.97 5.50 -7.95
C VAL A 115 -14.88 6.23 -6.99
N VAL A 116 -14.35 6.62 -5.84
CA VAL A 116 -15.09 7.29 -4.76
C VAL A 116 -14.48 8.66 -4.49
N ARG A 117 -15.31 9.71 -4.50
CA ARG A 117 -14.90 11.09 -4.23
C ARG A 117 -15.64 11.62 -3.01
N PRO A 118 -15.15 11.34 -1.79
CA PRO A 118 -15.81 11.75 -0.57
C PRO A 118 -15.73 13.27 -0.34
N VAL A 119 -16.85 13.87 0.05
CA VAL A 119 -16.96 15.27 0.49
C VAL A 119 -17.80 15.29 1.75
N PRO A 120 -17.31 15.81 2.88
CA PRO A 120 -15.94 16.31 3.15
C PRO A 120 -14.89 15.18 3.17
N TYR A 121 -13.61 15.56 3.11
CA TYR A 121 -12.49 14.59 3.08
C TYR A 121 -12.49 13.61 4.26
N ALA A 122 -13.00 14.03 5.42
CA ALA A 122 -13.09 13.19 6.62
C ALA A 122 -13.90 11.89 6.39
N LEU A 123 -14.92 11.92 5.50
CA LEU A 123 -15.72 10.73 5.16
C LEU A 123 -14.88 9.62 4.52
N ALA A 124 -13.73 9.94 3.91
CA ALA A 124 -12.85 8.94 3.30
C ALA A 124 -12.44 7.85 4.29
N TRP A 125 -12.22 8.18 5.56
CA TRP A 125 -11.79 7.22 6.57
C TRP A 125 -12.88 6.22 6.95
N THR A 126 -14.14 6.68 7.03
CA THR A 126 -15.28 5.81 7.27
C THR A 126 -15.52 4.89 6.08
N ILE A 127 -15.62 5.46 4.87
CA ILE A 127 -15.81 4.70 3.63
C ILE A 127 -14.70 3.65 3.45
N LEU A 128 -13.45 4.05 3.65
CA LEU A 128 -12.30 3.15 3.57
C LEU A 128 -12.41 1.98 4.56
N THR A 129 -12.84 2.28 5.80
CA THR A 129 -12.99 1.25 6.84
C THR A 129 -14.12 0.27 6.48
N ASP A 130 -15.24 0.77 5.98
CA ASP A 130 -16.39 -0.05 5.60
C ASP A 130 -16.05 -0.92 4.38
N LEU A 131 -15.39 -0.39 3.33
CA LEU A 131 -14.92 -1.17 2.17
C LEU A 131 -13.99 -2.33 2.58
N VAL A 132 -13.11 -2.10 3.55
CA VAL A 132 -12.22 -3.16 4.06
C VAL A 132 -12.97 -4.19 4.88
N LEU A 133 -13.95 -3.76 5.69
CA LEU A 133 -14.76 -4.65 6.53
C LEU A 133 -15.70 -5.54 5.71
N ASP A 134 -16.30 -5.00 4.66
CA ASP A 134 -17.21 -5.72 3.77
C ASP A 134 -16.48 -6.78 2.93
N GLY A 135 -15.16 -6.63 2.74
CA GLY A 135 -14.31 -7.63 2.09
C GLY A 135 -14.54 -7.79 0.58
N GLY A 136 -15.32 -6.88 -0.05
CA GLY A 136 -15.67 -6.93 -1.47
C GLY A 136 -14.57 -6.42 -2.41
N VAL A 137 -13.47 -5.87 -1.87
CA VAL A 137 -12.37 -5.31 -2.67
C VAL A 137 -11.01 -5.87 -2.25
N GLY A 138 -10.22 -6.32 -3.23
CA GLY A 138 -8.88 -6.86 -3.02
C GLY A 138 -7.79 -5.78 -2.88
N GLY A 139 -8.07 -4.56 -3.34
CA GLY A 139 -7.13 -3.45 -3.26
C GLY A 139 -7.78 -2.08 -3.29
N ILE A 140 -7.23 -1.15 -2.52
CA ILE A 140 -7.73 0.21 -2.39
C ILE A 140 -6.57 1.19 -2.51
N ILE A 141 -6.72 2.22 -3.36
CA ILE A 141 -5.88 3.42 -3.33
C ILE A 141 -6.62 4.52 -2.56
N LEU A 142 -5.95 5.12 -1.58
CA LEU A 142 -6.36 6.37 -0.95
C LEU A 142 -5.43 7.49 -1.44
N HIS A 143 -5.92 8.32 -2.36
CA HIS A 143 -5.16 9.44 -2.93
C HIS A 143 -5.51 10.72 -2.20
N VAL A 144 -4.63 11.17 -1.33
CA VAL A 144 -4.84 12.30 -0.42
C VAL A 144 -4.11 13.53 -0.98
N PRO A 145 -4.81 14.65 -1.23
CA PRO A 145 -4.18 15.91 -1.58
C PRO A 145 -3.61 16.59 -0.32
N LEU A 146 -2.71 17.53 -0.49
CA LEU A 146 -2.08 18.23 0.64
C LEU A 146 -3.06 19.05 1.46
N GLU A 147 -4.06 19.61 0.81
CA GLU A 147 -5.11 20.44 1.41
C GLU A 147 -5.94 19.64 2.45
N ALA A 148 -6.06 18.33 2.28
CA ALA A 148 -6.75 17.47 3.25
C ALA A 148 -6.04 17.47 4.62
N PHE A 149 -4.71 17.57 4.64
CA PHE A 149 -3.94 17.61 5.88
C PHE A 149 -4.06 18.95 6.63
N ALA A 150 -4.54 20.00 5.97
CA ALA A 150 -4.86 21.27 6.60
C ALA A 150 -6.24 21.28 7.28
N GLN A 151 -7.06 20.22 7.06
CA GLN A 151 -8.39 20.11 7.64
C GLN A 151 -8.34 19.34 8.97
N PRO A 152 -8.68 19.97 10.10
CA PRO A 152 -8.64 19.33 11.41
C PRO A 152 -9.50 18.06 11.48
N ASP A 153 -10.71 18.09 10.90
CA ASP A 153 -11.65 16.97 10.90
C ASP A 153 -11.09 15.73 10.18
N PHE A 154 -10.34 15.94 9.11
CA PHE A 154 -9.68 14.85 8.40
C PHE A 154 -8.67 14.11 9.29
N LEU A 155 -7.85 14.87 10.03
CA LEU A 155 -6.83 14.32 10.93
C LEU A 155 -7.45 13.68 12.19
N VAL A 156 -8.47 14.31 12.76
CA VAL A 156 -9.20 13.79 13.95
C VAL A 156 -9.87 12.47 13.59
N THR A 157 -10.64 12.44 12.49
CA THR A 157 -11.31 11.23 12.02
C THR A 157 -10.31 10.11 11.70
N ALA A 158 -9.18 10.44 11.06
CA ALA A 158 -8.11 9.50 10.81
C ALA A 158 -7.65 8.81 12.10
N ARG A 159 -7.36 9.58 13.15
CA ARG A 159 -6.89 9.04 14.44
C ARG A 159 -7.93 8.16 15.13
N GLN A 160 -9.20 8.52 15.02
CA GLN A 160 -10.31 7.79 15.65
C GLN A 160 -10.62 6.47 14.94
N THR A 161 -10.61 6.48 13.60
CA THR A 161 -11.01 5.31 12.79
C THR A 161 -9.86 4.33 12.53
N PHE A 162 -8.61 4.80 12.54
CA PHE A 162 -7.46 3.99 12.14
C PHE A 162 -7.25 2.70 12.95
N PRO A 163 -7.42 2.64 14.28
CA PRO A 163 -7.29 1.37 15.01
C PRO A 163 -8.26 0.30 14.52
N ARG A 164 -9.51 0.70 14.20
CA ARG A 164 -10.53 -0.18 13.62
C ARG A 164 -10.14 -0.61 12.22
N LEU A 165 -9.73 0.32 11.37
CA LEU A 165 -9.24 0.06 10.01
C LEU A 165 -8.04 -0.90 10.03
N GLN A 166 -7.06 -0.69 10.90
CA GLN A 166 -5.88 -1.56 11.01
C GLN A 166 -6.27 -2.98 11.41
N THR A 167 -7.23 -3.13 12.33
CA THR A 167 -7.73 -4.44 12.73
C THR A 167 -8.47 -5.13 11.60
N ALA A 168 -9.28 -4.39 10.83
CA ALA A 168 -9.99 -4.89 9.66
C ALA A 168 -9.00 -5.32 8.56
N LEU A 169 -8.00 -4.49 8.24
CA LEU A 169 -6.97 -4.79 7.26
C LEU A 169 -6.24 -6.09 7.58
N ARG A 170 -5.79 -6.28 8.82
CA ARG A 170 -5.08 -7.51 9.25
C ARG A 170 -5.92 -8.79 9.13
N ARG A 171 -7.25 -8.66 9.09
CA ARG A 171 -8.20 -9.78 8.93
C ARG A 171 -8.64 -9.98 7.49
N SER A 172 -8.40 -8.99 6.64
CA SER A 172 -8.71 -9.01 5.21
C SER A 172 -7.46 -9.38 4.41
N SER A 173 -7.66 -9.77 3.15
CA SER A 173 -6.59 -9.89 2.15
C SER A 173 -6.42 -8.60 1.33
N CYS A 174 -7.06 -7.50 1.73
CA CYS A 174 -7.04 -6.24 0.99
C CYS A 174 -5.66 -5.58 1.06
N VAL A 175 -5.19 -5.04 -0.07
CA VAL A 175 -4.03 -4.16 -0.14
C VAL A 175 -4.50 -2.71 -0.01
N LEU A 176 -3.96 -1.97 0.95
CA LEU A 176 -4.23 -0.54 1.08
C LEU A 176 -2.99 0.28 0.69
N LEU A 177 -3.12 1.10 -0.35
CA LEU A 177 -2.10 2.02 -0.84
C LEU A 177 -2.48 3.46 -0.51
N GLY A 178 -1.69 4.14 0.31
CA GLY A 178 -1.84 5.58 0.56
C GLY A 178 -0.92 6.37 -0.37
N LEU A 179 -1.47 7.26 -1.19
CA LEU A 179 -0.70 8.16 -2.04
C LEU A 179 -0.60 9.54 -1.40
N THR A 180 0.62 9.95 -1.10
CA THR A 180 0.89 11.26 -0.49
C THR A 180 1.83 12.06 -1.35
N PRO A 181 1.45 13.28 -1.76
CA PRO A 181 2.36 14.20 -2.42
C PRO A 181 3.34 14.79 -1.40
N LEU A 182 4.58 15.03 -1.83
CA LEU A 182 5.59 15.76 -1.07
C LEU A 182 5.80 17.14 -1.71
N HIS A 183 5.94 18.18 -0.88
CA HIS A 183 6.09 19.56 -1.36
C HIS A 183 7.50 19.89 -1.83
N GLU A 184 8.49 19.60 -1.01
CA GLU A 184 9.85 20.11 -1.19
C GLU A 184 10.85 19.01 -1.55
N PRO A 185 11.88 19.33 -2.35
CA PRO A 185 13.02 18.44 -2.52
C PRO A 185 13.87 18.52 -1.26
N GLY A 186 13.65 17.63 -0.31
CA GLY A 186 14.53 17.48 0.85
C GLY A 186 15.33 16.20 0.75
N HIS A 187 16.55 16.20 1.29
CA HIS A 187 17.33 14.98 1.48
C HIS A 187 16.77 14.13 2.63
N ASP A 188 16.02 14.77 3.54
CA ASP A 188 15.33 14.10 4.64
C ASP A 188 13.82 14.00 4.33
N LEU A 189 13.37 12.78 4.13
CA LEU A 189 11.96 12.50 3.88
C LEU A 189 11.05 13.01 5.02
N ARG A 190 11.53 13.03 6.27
CA ARG A 190 10.74 13.48 7.42
C ARG A 190 10.43 14.97 7.36
N ALA A 191 11.36 15.78 6.87
CA ALA A 191 11.18 17.23 6.71
C ALA A 191 10.18 17.57 5.59
N CYS A 192 9.93 16.64 4.67
CA CYS A 192 9.04 16.85 3.53
C CYS A 192 7.55 16.59 3.84
N TYR A 193 7.23 16.10 5.03
CA TYR A 193 5.84 15.81 5.42
C TYR A 193 5.15 17.04 6.01
N PRO A 194 3.84 17.21 5.74
CA PRO A 194 3.03 18.20 6.43
C PRO A 194 3.03 17.96 7.94
N SER A 195 2.98 19.02 8.73
CA SER A 195 2.84 18.92 10.20
C SER A 195 1.56 18.16 10.56
N GLY A 196 1.64 17.25 11.55
CA GLY A 196 0.49 16.46 11.98
C GLY A 196 0.18 15.24 11.13
N TYR A 197 1.02 14.88 10.18
CA TYR A 197 0.81 13.80 9.24
C TYR A 197 0.70 12.41 9.92
N VAL A 198 -0.53 11.91 9.99
CA VAL A 198 -0.87 10.68 10.74
C VAL A 198 -0.33 9.42 10.06
N LEU A 199 -0.34 9.35 8.72
CA LEU A 199 0.09 8.16 7.99
C LEU A 199 1.56 7.81 8.21
N LEU A 200 2.38 8.78 8.67
CA LEU A 200 3.78 8.54 9.07
C LEU A 200 3.92 7.39 10.08
N GLN A 201 3.02 7.34 11.06
CA GLN A 201 3.07 6.32 12.12
C GLN A 201 2.37 5.03 11.69
N LEU A 202 1.34 5.14 10.87
CA LEU A 202 0.37 4.09 10.56
C LEU A 202 0.89 3.12 9.49
N ALA A 203 1.63 3.61 8.49
CA ALA A 203 2.14 2.78 7.42
C ALA A 203 3.06 1.65 7.93
N THR A 204 2.82 0.44 7.44
CA THR A 204 3.69 -0.72 7.65
C THR A 204 4.89 -0.67 6.72
N VAL A 205 4.64 -0.34 5.46
CA VAL A 205 5.67 -0.11 4.43
C VAL A 205 5.55 1.33 3.92
N ARG A 206 6.67 1.97 3.62
CA ARG A 206 6.72 3.27 2.95
C ARG A 206 7.71 3.22 1.80
N LEU A 207 7.24 3.61 0.63
CA LEU A 207 8.02 3.74 -0.58
C LEU A 207 8.18 5.20 -0.93
N TRP A 208 9.42 5.66 -1.07
CA TRP A 208 9.74 7.00 -1.54
C TRP A 208 10.12 6.94 -3.01
N VAL A 209 9.28 7.53 -3.87
CA VAL A 209 9.44 7.50 -5.32
C VAL A 209 9.99 8.83 -5.81
N GLN A 210 11.13 8.79 -6.47
CA GLN A 210 11.85 9.95 -6.99
C GLN A 210 12.14 9.74 -8.47
N LYS A 211 11.58 10.60 -9.34
CA LYS A 211 11.92 10.54 -10.76
C LYS A 211 13.37 10.99 -10.96
N GLU A 212 14.15 10.19 -11.66
CA GLU A 212 15.56 10.47 -11.96
C GLU A 212 15.74 11.10 -13.33
N LYS A 213 15.16 10.50 -14.37
CA LYS A 213 15.32 10.97 -15.74
C LYS A 213 14.16 10.56 -16.65
N TRP A 214 14.04 11.28 -17.76
CA TRP A 214 13.20 10.88 -18.87
C TRP A 214 13.96 9.89 -19.77
N LEU A 215 13.23 8.95 -20.37
CA LEU A 215 13.74 8.01 -21.35
C LEU A 215 13.34 8.52 -22.75
N TYR A 216 14.31 8.68 -23.61
CA TYR A 216 14.13 9.19 -24.97
C TYR A 216 14.45 8.12 -26.01
N LYS A 217 13.72 8.17 -27.14
CA LYS A 217 14.06 7.45 -28.36
C LYS A 217 13.86 8.39 -29.54
N HIS A 218 14.92 8.71 -30.29
CA HIS A 218 14.90 9.65 -31.43
C HIS A 218 14.22 10.99 -31.09
N HIS A 219 14.62 11.60 -29.98
CA HIS A 219 14.07 12.85 -29.41
C HIS A 219 12.65 12.76 -28.79
N ASP A 220 11.91 11.67 -28.98
CA ASP A 220 10.60 11.49 -28.34
C ASP A 220 10.75 10.94 -26.91
N ILE A 221 9.91 11.45 -26.00
CA ILE A 221 9.79 10.89 -24.66
C ILE A 221 9.06 9.54 -24.77
N LYS A 222 9.74 8.46 -24.41
CA LYS A 222 9.19 7.09 -24.40
C LYS A 222 8.91 6.56 -23.01
N GLY A 223 9.26 7.31 -21.97
CA GLY A 223 9.06 6.88 -20.61
C GLY A 223 9.86 7.69 -19.61
N TYR A 224 9.99 7.15 -18.42
CA TYR A 224 10.84 7.72 -17.36
C TYR A 224 11.41 6.62 -16.46
N GLN A 225 12.46 6.97 -15.77
CA GLN A 225 13.10 6.15 -14.75
C GLN A 225 12.92 6.81 -13.40
N SER A 226 12.54 6.01 -12.40
CA SER A 226 12.41 6.47 -11.02
C SER A 226 13.17 5.56 -10.07
N ARG A 227 13.78 6.17 -9.06
CA ARG A 227 14.31 5.46 -7.91
C ARG A 227 13.21 5.32 -6.88
N VAL A 228 13.06 4.11 -6.34
CA VAL A 228 12.15 3.81 -5.25
C VAL A 228 12.97 3.35 -4.06
N THR A 229 12.89 4.10 -2.95
CA THR A 229 13.53 3.74 -1.69
C THR A 229 12.51 3.16 -0.73
N VAL A 230 12.78 2.01 -0.17
CA VAL A 230 11.98 1.41 0.91
C VAL A 230 12.31 2.15 2.22
N ALA A 231 11.70 3.31 2.41
CA ALA A 231 12.01 4.22 3.52
C ALA A 231 11.55 3.68 4.89
N LYS A 232 10.59 2.76 4.90
CA LYS A 232 10.11 2.06 6.09
C LYS A 232 9.61 0.68 5.69
N ASN A 233 9.95 -0.32 6.48
CA ASN A 233 9.38 -1.65 6.37
C ASN A 233 9.37 -2.30 7.76
N LYS A 234 8.18 -2.66 8.26
CA LYS A 234 8.02 -3.33 9.56
C LYS A 234 8.05 -4.87 9.44
N LEU A 235 8.04 -5.39 8.20
CA LEU A 235 7.96 -6.82 7.90
C LEU A 235 9.26 -7.38 7.34
N ALA A 236 10.15 -6.50 6.83
CA ALA A 236 11.45 -6.84 6.29
C ALA A 236 12.43 -5.67 6.46
N GLN A 237 13.64 -5.80 5.90
CA GLN A 237 14.66 -4.77 5.97
C GLN A 237 14.25 -3.50 5.23
N ALA A 238 14.36 -2.34 5.88
CA ALA A 238 14.22 -1.02 5.25
C ALA A 238 15.57 -0.50 4.72
N GLY A 239 15.52 0.57 3.91
CA GLY A 239 16.71 1.24 3.36
C GLY A 239 17.12 0.74 1.98
N GLN A 240 16.54 -0.36 1.49
CA GLN A 240 16.82 -0.88 0.15
C GLN A 240 16.26 0.07 -0.92
N THR A 241 16.92 0.08 -2.08
CA THR A 241 16.52 0.90 -3.22
C THR A 241 16.38 0.05 -4.47
N ALA A 242 15.39 0.41 -5.31
CA ALA A 242 15.25 -0.16 -6.64
C ALA A 242 15.09 0.97 -7.66
N THR A 243 15.60 0.74 -8.86
CA THR A 243 15.32 1.60 -10.01
C THR A 243 14.26 0.93 -10.86
N ILE A 244 13.19 1.65 -11.16
CA ILE A 244 12.10 1.20 -12.02
C ILE A 244 12.05 2.05 -13.28
N ALA A 245 11.83 1.43 -14.44
CA ALA A 245 11.58 2.13 -15.69
C ALA A 245 10.12 1.94 -16.12
N VAL A 246 9.48 3.02 -16.51
CA VAL A 246 8.13 3.01 -17.06
C VAL A 246 8.19 3.48 -18.49
N THR A 247 7.71 2.67 -19.43
CA THR A 247 7.69 2.98 -20.86
C THR A 247 6.28 3.27 -21.37
N PHE A 248 6.16 4.12 -22.37
CA PHE A 248 4.92 4.53 -22.99
C PHE A 248 4.84 3.98 -24.42
N ASN A 249 4.13 2.86 -24.61
CA ASN A 249 3.92 2.24 -25.92
C ASN A 249 2.41 2.06 -26.19
N GLY A 250 1.62 3.14 -26.02
CA GLY A 250 0.16 3.00 -26.01
C GLY A 250 -0.37 2.43 -24.69
N THR A 251 0.38 1.53 -24.08
CA THR A 251 0.23 1.06 -22.69
C THR A 251 1.36 1.59 -21.83
N VAL A 252 1.18 1.57 -20.53
CA VAL A 252 2.23 1.88 -19.55
C VAL A 252 2.83 0.56 -19.09
N GLN A 253 4.08 0.28 -19.48
CA GLN A 253 4.78 -0.95 -19.15
C GLN A 253 5.86 -0.70 -18.10
N GLY A 254 6.05 -1.64 -17.17
CA GLY A 254 7.16 -1.67 -16.21
C GLY A 254 8.28 -2.60 -16.68
N ASP A 255 9.37 -2.66 -15.93
CA ASP A 255 10.63 -3.38 -16.26
C ASP A 255 10.48 -4.90 -16.40
N GLY A 256 9.34 -5.49 -16.15
CA GLY A 256 9.14 -6.94 -16.03
C GLY A 256 8.24 -7.57 -17.08
N THR A 257 7.96 -6.87 -18.20
CA THR A 257 7.16 -7.42 -19.31
C THR A 257 7.88 -7.33 -20.64
#